data_a07e744a666ee20adf7fe0a3b648c57b
#
_entry.id   a07e744a666ee20adf7fe0a3b648c57b
#
_cell.length_a   1.000
_cell.length_b   1.000
_cell.length_c   1.000
_cell.angle_alpha   90.00
_cell.angle_beta   90.00
_cell.angle_gamma   90.00
#
_symmetry.space_group_name_H-M   'P 1'
#
loop_
_entity.id
_entity.type
_entity.pdbx_description
1 polymer ?
#
loop_
_entity_poly.entity_id
_entity_poly.type
_entity_poly.pdbx_seq_one_letter_code
_entity_poly.pdbx_strand_id
1 'polypeptide(L)'
;LKARLVRLSERAGTRVRGVYEWQLSEKSKKANAALTGLGSTRRIILADTLLENYSPDEIEAILAHELGHHVHRHIVKSIVVQAGLTLAGFWIASEVLRYAVDRLAMFDGRLDDFANFPLLALVSTVLSFLLMPAVNAYSRYNERQADRYAWNSIPGIGPFVTSMNKLADQNLAERAPSRFVEWFFHSHPAISKRISAAQAWAAKKV
;
A
#
# COMPACT_ATOMS: atom_id res chain seq x y z
N LEU A 1 8.14 -5.28 24.44
CA LEU A 1 7.75 -4.97 23.08
C LEU A 1 8.10 -3.51 22.73
N LYS A 2 7.57 -2.48 23.43
CA LYS A 2 7.75 -1.05 23.10
C LYS A 2 9.23 -0.69 22.84
N ALA A 3 10.14 -1.07 23.74
CA ALA A 3 11.57 -0.80 23.57
C ALA A 3 12.19 -1.49 22.34
N ARG A 4 11.74 -2.68 21.96
CA ARG A 4 12.18 -3.40 20.74
C ARG A 4 11.78 -2.61 19.48
N LEU A 5 10.53 -2.17 19.41
CA LEU A 5 9.99 -1.44 18.26
C LEU A 5 10.65 -0.06 18.08
N VAL A 6 10.92 0.64 19.19
CA VAL A 6 11.68 1.91 19.13
C VAL A 6 13.09 1.66 18.59
N ARG A 7 13.84 0.67 19.11
CA ARG A 7 15.16 0.33 18.60
C ARG A 7 15.16 -0.08 17.12
N LEU A 8 14.12 -0.81 16.69
CA LEU A 8 13.98 -1.18 15.26
C LEU A 8 13.83 0.07 14.40
N SER A 9 13.01 1.03 14.84
CA SER A 9 12.81 2.32 14.15
C SER A 9 14.09 3.16 14.11
N GLU A 10 14.85 3.19 15.19
CA GLU A 10 16.15 3.90 15.26
C GLU A 10 17.18 3.29 14.29
N ARG A 11 17.24 1.96 14.20
CA ARG A 11 18.10 1.25 13.21
C ARG A 11 17.68 1.59 11.77
N ALA A 12 16.41 1.85 11.54
CA ALA A 12 15.88 2.31 10.26
C ALA A 12 16.11 3.82 10.00
N GLY A 13 16.88 4.52 10.85
CA GLY A 13 17.11 5.95 10.73
C GLY A 13 15.86 6.80 11.07
N THR A 14 14.86 6.23 11.75
CA THR A 14 13.60 6.87 12.05
C THR A 14 13.42 7.05 13.55
N ARG A 15 13.46 8.29 14.02
CA ARG A 15 13.12 8.60 15.41
C ARG A 15 11.60 8.66 15.56
N VAL A 16 11.09 8.00 16.60
CA VAL A 16 9.68 8.00 16.96
C VAL A 16 9.47 8.53 18.37
N ARG A 17 8.36 9.22 18.62
CA ARG A 17 7.99 9.73 19.95
C ARG A 17 7.58 8.61 20.90
N GLY A 18 7.10 7.51 20.39
CA GLY A 18 6.65 6.37 21.18
C GLY A 18 5.79 5.41 20.41
N VAL A 19 5.32 4.39 21.14
CA VAL A 19 4.43 3.34 20.65
C VAL A 19 3.09 3.50 21.37
N TYR A 20 2.04 3.65 20.59
CA TYR A 20 0.68 3.92 21.03
C TYR A 20 -0.24 2.79 20.60
N GLU A 21 -1.25 2.54 21.39
CA GLU A 21 -2.31 1.60 21.10
C GLU A 21 -3.51 2.33 20.51
N TRP A 22 -4.18 1.68 19.56
CA TRP A 22 -5.42 2.13 18.96
C TRP A 22 -6.50 1.07 19.18
N GLN A 23 -7.60 1.46 19.82
CA GLN A 23 -8.77 0.60 20.06
C GLN A 23 -9.54 0.38 18.74
N LEU A 24 -9.02 -0.52 17.91
CA LEU A 24 -9.64 -0.89 16.65
C LEU A 24 -10.72 -1.95 16.81
N SER A 25 -10.63 -2.78 17.87
CA SER A 25 -11.57 -3.86 18.20
C SER A 25 -13.02 -3.39 18.29
N GLU A 26 -13.25 -2.14 18.72
CA GLU A 26 -14.58 -1.54 18.76
C GLU A 26 -15.26 -1.43 17.38
N LYS A 27 -14.48 -1.39 16.29
CA LYS A 27 -14.97 -1.15 14.92
C LYS A 27 -14.68 -2.30 13.98
N SER A 28 -13.62 -3.07 14.22
CA SER A 28 -13.15 -4.09 13.29
C SER A 28 -12.31 -5.15 13.98
N LYS A 29 -12.38 -6.38 13.47
CA LYS A 29 -11.49 -7.48 13.89
C LYS A 29 -10.15 -7.49 13.13
N LYS A 30 -9.93 -6.55 12.19
CA LYS A 30 -8.71 -6.51 11.37
C LYS A 30 -7.51 -6.13 12.23
N ALA A 31 -6.37 -6.79 11.98
CA ALA A 31 -5.09 -6.38 12.55
C ALA A 31 -4.52 -5.21 11.74
N ASN A 32 -3.95 -4.24 12.44
CA ASN A 32 -3.31 -3.10 11.79
C ASN A 32 -2.13 -2.58 12.62
N ALA A 33 -1.08 -2.14 11.92
CA ALA A 33 0.03 -1.38 12.47
C ALA A 33 0.39 -0.26 11.50
N ALA A 34 0.78 0.89 12.02
CA ALA A 34 1.15 2.02 11.17
C ALA A 34 2.27 2.85 11.79
N LEU A 35 3.14 3.38 10.93
CA LEU A 35 4.06 4.45 11.25
C LEU A 35 3.45 5.77 10.75
N THR A 36 3.01 6.64 11.66
CA THR A 36 2.30 7.89 11.34
C THR A 36 3.09 9.12 11.77
N GLY A 37 2.72 10.29 11.23
CA GLY A 37 3.38 11.56 11.53
C GLY A 37 4.58 11.87 10.62
N LEU A 38 5.09 13.07 10.73
CA LEU A 38 6.20 13.59 9.93
C LEU A 38 7.33 14.09 10.84
N GLY A 39 8.57 13.89 10.41
CA GLY A 39 9.76 14.37 11.14
C GLY A 39 9.77 13.91 12.60
N SER A 40 9.84 14.84 13.53
CA SER A 40 9.89 14.59 14.99
C SER A 40 8.54 14.20 15.60
N THR A 41 7.44 14.23 14.83
CA THR A 41 6.11 13.85 15.34
C THR A 41 5.76 12.40 15.09
N ARG A 42 6.66 11.61 14.50
CA ARG A 42 6.42 10.22 14.15
C ARG A 42 6.07 9.36 15.35
N ARG A 43 5.12 8.45 15.15
CA ARG A 43 4.61 7.52 16.17
C ARG A 43 4.37 6.16 15.53
N ILE A 44 4.60 5.11 16.30
CA ILE A 44 4.15 3.76 15.98
C ILE A 44 2.76 3.62 16.60
N ILE A 45 1.79 3.24 15.80
CA ILE A 45 0.43 2.94 16.24
C ILE A 45 0.17 1.47 15.99
N LEU A 46 -0.26 0.74 17.01
CA LEU A 46 -0.62 -0.67 16.94
C LEU A 46 -2.08 -0.83 17.34
N ALA A 47 -2.85 -1.57 16.54
CA ALA A 47 -4.20 -1.94 16.94
C ALA A 47 -4.17 -2.90 18.13
N ASP A 48 -5.12 -2.77 19.04
CA ASP A 48 -5.35 -3.71 20.15
C ASP A 48 -5.54 -5.15 19.64
N THR A 49 -6.28 -5.33 18.54
CA THR A 49 -6.46 -6.61 17.85
C THR A 49 -5.14 -7.24 17.39
N LEU A 50 -4.13 -6.43 17.06
CA LEU A 50 -2.78 -6.90 16.74
C LEU A 50 -2.04 -7.32 18.02
N LEU A 51 -2.13 -6.52 19.07
CA LEU A 51 -1.46 -6.79 20.35
C LEU A 51 -1.98 -8.06 21.03
N GLU A 52 -3.25 -8.37 20.88
CA GLU A 52 -3.89 -9.55 21.47
C GLU A 52 -3.56 -10.85 20.71
N ASN A 53 -3.44 -10.79 19.38
CA ASN A 53 -3.39 -11.99 18.54
C ASN A 53 -2.00 -12.34 17.99
N TYR A 54 -1.02 -11.44 18.13
CA TYR A 54 0.32 -11.61 17.54
C TYR A 54 1.41 -11.62 18.61
N SER A 55 2.39 -12.49 18.41
CA SER A 55 3.58 -12.49 19.26
C SER A 55 4.43 -11.23 19.08
N PRO A 56 5.27 -10.86 20.05
CA PRO A 56 6.19 -9.75 19.92
C PRO A 56 7.08 -9.80 18.67
N ASP A 57 7.48 -11.00 18.25
CA ASP A 57 8.33 -11.20 17.08
C ASP A 57 7.56 -10.99 15.76
N GLU A 58 6.29 -11.40 15.72
CA GLU A 58 5.38 -11.15 14.59
C GLU A 58 5.08 -9.65 14.45
N ILE A 59 4.84 -8.96 15.56
CA ILE A 59 4.63 -7.50 15.56
C ILE A 59 5.89 -6.77 15.10
N GLU A 60 7.08 -7.23 15.50
CA GLU A 60 8.35 -6.68 15.01
C GLU A 60 8.52 -6.89 13.51
N ALA A 61 8.13 -8.05 12.97
CA ALA A 61 8.17 -8.33 11.53
C ALA A 61 7.20 -7.43 10.74
N ILE A 62 5.99 -7.21 11.25
CA ILE A 62 5.01 -6.30 10.65
C ILE A 62 5.55 -4.86 10.66
N LEU A 63 6.07 -4.38 11.80
CA LEU A 63 6.65 -3.03 11.87
C LEU A 63 7.89 -2.89 10.98
N ALA A 64 8.71 -3.93 10.83
CA ALA A 64 9.86 -3.92 9.92
C ALA A 64 9.41 -3.71 8.46
N HIS A 65 8.28 -4.30 8.05
CA HIS A 65 7.68 -4.06 6.74
C HIS A 65 7.23 -2.60 6.59
N GLU A 66 6.52 -2.04 7.56
CA GLU A 66 6.11 -0.63 7.56
C GLU A 66 7.30 0.34 7.49
N LEU A 67 8.36 0.03 8.22
CA LEU A 67 9.62 0.77 8.14
C LEU A 67 10.28 0.67 6.76
N GLY A 68 10.14 -0.47 6.07
CA GLY A 68 10.56 -0.64 4.69
C GLY A 68 9.91 0.38 3.75
N HIS A 69 8.61 0.62 3.87
CA HIS A 69 7.92 1.67 3.11
C HIS A 69 8.49 3.05 3.41
N HIS A 70 8.81 3.30 4.68
CA HIS A 70 9.38 4.58 5.09
C HIS A 70 10.80 4.80 4.57
N VAL A 71 11.71 3.82 4.75
CA VAL A 71 13.12 3.90 4.32
C VAL A 71 13.23 4.09 2.81
N HIS A 72 12.40 3.38 2.04
CA HIS A 72 12.35 3.51 0.58
C HIS A 72 11.55 4.72 0.08
N ARG A 73 10.96 5.53 1.01
CA ARG A 73 10.16 6.74 0.71
C ARG A 73 8.97 6.43 -0.22
N HIS A 74 8.33 5.27 -0.06
CA HIS A 74 7.26 4.82 -0.95
C HIS A 74 6.10 5.81 -0.98
N ILE A 75 5.71 6.40 0.17
CA ILE A 75 4.63 7.39 0.25
C ILE A 75 4.93 8.60 -0.63
N VAL A 76 6.12 9.19 -0.50
CA VAL A 76 6.50 10.38 -1.29
C VAL A 76 6.54 10.06 -2.78
N LYS A 77 7.17 8.93 -3.16
CA LYS A 77 7.21 8.46 -4.54
C LYS A 77 5.82 8.22 -5.11
N SER A 78 4.93 7.60 -4.33
CA SER A 78 3.55 7.34 -4.75
C SER A 78 2.75 8.63 -4.93
N ILE A 79 2.95 9.65 -4.08
CA ILE A 79 2.33 10.97 -4.24
C ILE A 79 2.79 11.61 -5.56
N VAL A 80 4.10 11.58 -5.85
CA VAL A 80 4.64 12.16 -7.10
C VAL A 80 4.10 11.43 -8.33
N VAL A 81 4.09 10.10 -8.32
CA VAL A 81 3.51 9.29 -9.40
C VAL A 81 2.03 9.61 -9.59
N GLN A 82 1.26 9.62 -8.49
CA GLN A 82 -0.17 9.91 -8.55
C GLN A 82 -0.45 11.33 -9.05
N ALA A 83 0.31 12.33 -8.61
CA ALA A 83 0.18 13.70 -9.10
C ALA A 83 0.46 13.77 -10.62
N GLY A 84 1.51 13.12 -11.09
CA GLY A 84 1.81 13.04 -12.53
C GLY A 84 0.70 12.38 -13.33
N LEU A 85 0.16 11.24 -12.85
CA LEU A 85 -0.96 10.55 -13.50
C LEU A 85 -2.23 11.41 -13.50
N THR A 86 -2.50 12.15 -12.42
CA THR A 86 -3.66 13.05 -12.33
C THR A 86 -3.53 14.20 -13.34
N LEU A 87 -2.37 14.84 -13.43
CA LEU A 87 -2.15 15.91 -14.41
C LEU A 87 -2.27 15.40 -15.85
N ALA A 88 -1.66 14.26 -16.16
CA ALA A 88 -1.79 13.62 -17.47
C ALA A 88 -3.24 13.23 -17.77
N GLY A 89 -3.96 12.73 -16.79
CA GLY A 89 -5.39 12.38 -16.89
C GLY A 89 -6.25 13.60 -17.20
N PHE A 90 -6.04 14.71 -16.50
CA PHE A 90 -6.75 15.97 -16.81
C PHE A 90 -6.42 16.52 -18.18
N TRP A 91 -5.16 16.44 -18.60
CA TRP A 91 -4.79 16.83 -19.95
C TRP A 91 -5.50 15.99 -21.01
N ILE A 92 -5.45 14.65 -20.91
CA ILE A 92 -6.16 13.75 -21.82
C ILE A 92 -7.66 14.03 -21.82
N ALA A 93 -8.27 14.18 -20.65
CA ALA A 93 -9.69 14.49 -20.53
C ALA A 93 -10.04 15.82 -21.21
N SER A 94 -9.20 16.85 -21.08
CA SER A 94 -9.42 18.14 -21.74
C SER A 94 -9.37 18.03 -23.27
N GLU A 95 -8.44 17.22 -23.82
CA GLU A 95 -8.36 17.00 -25.28
C GLU A 95 -9.59 16.24 -25.80
N VAL A 96 -10.06 15.21 -25.06
CA VAL A 96 -11.28 14.48 -25.42
C VAL A 96 -12.50 15.39 -25.40
N LEU A 97 -12.65 16.23 -24.36
CA LEU A 97 -13.73 17.19 -24.29
C LEU A 97 -13.70 18.22 -25.44
N ARG A 98 -12.53 18.79 -25.73
CA ARG A 98 -12.36 19.70 -26.88
C ARG A 98 -12.78 19.04 -28.19
N TYR A 99 -12.30 17.81 -28.41
CA TYR A 99 -12.68 17.05 -29.60
C TYR A 99 -14.20 16.83 -29.70
N ALA A 100 -14.86 16.47 -28.58
CA ALA A 100 -16.29 16.25 -28.54
C ALA A 100 -17.07 17.53 -28.83
N VAL A 101 -16.66 18.66 -28.28
CA VAL A 101 -17.30 19.97 -28.46
C VAL A 101 -17.05 20.49 -29.89
N ASP A 102 -15.79 20.53 -30.33
CA ASP A 102 -15.40 21.22 -31.58
C ASP A 102 -15.71 20.38 -32.83
N ARG A 103 -15.57 19.05 -32.75
CA ARG A 103 -15.69 18.17 -33.92
C ARG A 103 -17.01 17.44 -34.02
N LEU A 104 -17.62 17.11 -32.88
CA LEU A 104 -18.90 16.39 -32.84
C LEU A 104 -20.08 17.32 -32.57
N ALA A 105 -19.86 18.63 -32.44
CA ALA A 105 -20.86 19.65 -32.14
C ALA A 105 -21.73 19.28 -30.91
N MET A 106 -21.11 18.64 -29.93
CA MET A 106 -21.78 18.29 -28.68
C MET A 106 -21.86 19.50 -27.74
N PHE A 107 -22.86 19.52 -26.88
CA PHE A 107 -22.98 20.51 -25.78
C PHE A 107 -22.97 21.99 -26.23
N ASP A 108 -23.66 22.29 -27.32
CA ASP A 108 -23.80 23.64 -27.90
C ASP A 108 -22.47 24.40 -28.11
N GLY A 109 -21.36 23.66 -28.31
CA GLY A 109 -20.03 24.22 -28.57
C GLY A 109 -19.36 24.88 -27.36
N ARG A 110 -19.77 24.61 -26.12
CA ARG A 110 -19.25 25.23 -24.90
C ARG A 110 -18.53 24.24 -24.03
N LEU A 111 -17.24 24.46 -23.78
CA LEU A 111 -16.41 23.63 -22.88
C LEU A 111 -16.77 23.82 -21.39
N ASP A 112 -17.24 25.01 -21.03
CA ASP A 112 -17.57 25.37 -19.66
C ASP A 112 -19.02 24.99 -19.25
N ASP A 113 -19.77 24.30 -20.12
CA ASP A 113 -21.09 23.83 -19.82
C ASP A 113 -21.08 22.61 -18.86
N PHE A 114 -21.97 22.65 -17.88
CA PHE A 114 -22.16 21.52 -16.94
C PHE A 114 -22.58 20.22 -17.63
N ALA A 115 -23.16 20.30 -18.82
CA ALA A 115 -23.50 19.16 -19.67
C ALA A 115 -22.26 18.30 -20.05
N ASN A 116 -21.05 18.85 -19.95
CA ASN A 116 -19.79 18.14 -20.17
C ASN A 116 -19.39 17.19 -19.01
N PHE A 117 -19.98 17.37 -17.82
CA PHE A 117 -19.59 16.61 -16.63
C PHE A 117 -19.72 15.08 -16.78
N PRO A 118 -20.80 14.52 -17.37
CA PRO A 118 -20.92 13.08 -17.61
C PRO A 118 -19.80 12.55 -18.52
N LEU A 119 -19.41 13.30 -19.56
CA LEU A 119 -18.33 12.92 -20.45
C LEU A 119 -16.97 12.94 -19.72
N LEU A 120 -16.71 13.98 -18.93
CA LEU A 120 -15.53 14.07 -18.08
C LEU A 120 -15.44 12.89 -17.10
N ALA A 121 -16.55 12.55 -16.45
CA ALA A 121 -16.62 11.42 -15.53
C ALA A 121 -16.36 10.09 -16.23
N LEU A 122 -16.94 9.89 -17.42
CA LEU A 122 -16.72 8.70 -18.24
C LEU A 122 -15.24 8.56 -18.63
N VAL A 123 -14.64 9.61 -19.18
CA VAL A 123 -13.22 9.61 -19.59
C VAL A 123 -12.31 9.31 -18.40
N SER A 124 -12.54 9.98 -17.26
CA SER A 124 -11.77 9.76 -16.03
C SER A 124 -11.90 8.32 -15.52
N THR A 125 -13.09 7.74 -15.59
CA THR A 125 -13.34 6.34 -15.18
C THR A 125 -12.63 5.37 -16.09
N VAL A 126 -12.71 5.55 -17.41
CA VAL A 126 -12.03 4.70 -18.39
C VAL A 126 -10.51 4.79 -18.23
N LEU A 127 -9.95 5.98 -18.10
CA LEU A 127 -8.52 6.17 -17.87
C LEU A 127 -8.05 5.50 -16.57
N SER A 128 -8.80 5.70 -15.48
CA SER A 128 -8.49 5.06 -14.19
C SER A 128 -8.50 3.54 -14.30
N PHE A 129 -9.47 2.98 -14.99
CA PHE A 129 -9.58 1.54 -15.21
C PHE A 129 -8.42 1.01 -16.05
N LEU A 130 -8.05 1.69 -17.13
CA LEU A 130 -6.94 1.29 -17.99
C LEU A 130 -5.57 1.40 -17.28
N LEU A 131 -5.40 2.38 -16.40
CA LEU A 131 -4.16 2.58 -15.64
C LEU A 131 -4.04 1.69 -14.41
N MET A 132 -5.15 1.09 -13.94
CA MET A 132 -5.19 0.27 -12.73
C MET A 132 -4.12 -0.82 -12.68
N PRO A 133 -3.88 -1.64 -13.73
CA PRO A 133 -2.85 -2.68 -13.69
C PRO A 133 -1.44 -2.11 -13.51
N ALA A 134 -1.14 -0.97 -14.10
CA ALA A 134 0.17 -0.31 -13.99
C ALA A 134 0.39 0.25 -12.57
N VAL A 135 -0.62 0.93 -12.01
CA VAL A 135 -0.59 1.44 -10.64
C VAL A 135 -0.46 0.28 -9.64
N ASN A 136 -1.21 -0.80 -9.82
CA ASN A 136 -1.12 -1.98 -8.99
C ASN A 136 0.24 -2.70 -9.12
N ALA A 137 0.82 -2.74 -10.33
CA ALA A 137 2.16 -3.30 -10.52
C ALA A 137 3.24 -2.48 -9.79
N TYR A 138 3.13 -1.15 -9.81
CA TYR A 138 4.00 -0.25 -9.05
C TYR A 138 3.84 -0.46 -7.53
N SER A 139 2.60 -0.57 -7.04
CA SER A 139 2.31 -0.87 -5.64
C SER A 139 2.94 -2.21 -5.22
N ARG A 140 2.72 -3.28 -5.98
CA ARG A 140 3.32 -4.60 -5.72
C ARG A 140 4.86 -4.57 -5.77
N TYR A 141 5.46 -3.70 -6.56
CA TYR A 141 6.91 -3.51 -6.54
C TYR A 141 7.37 -2.90 -5.21
N ASN A 142 6.67 -1.89 -4.70
CA ASN A 142 6.95 -1.27 -3.41
C ASN A 142 6.78 -2.27 -2.25
N GLU A 143 5.73 -3.10 -2.29
CA GLU A 143 5.50 -4.18 -1.32
C GLU A 143 6.67 -5.16 -1.27
N ARG A 144 7.18 -5.59 -2.43
CA ARG A 144 8.35 -6.48 -2.49
C ARG A 144 9.61 -5.85 -1.90
N GLN A 145 9.78 -4.54 -2.02
CA GLN A 145 10.91 -3.83 -1.39
C GLN A 145 10.73 -3.77 0.13
N ALA A 146 9.52 -3.48 0.61
CA ALA A 146 9.22 -3.46 2.04
C ALA A 146 9.37 -4.85 2.68
N ASP A 147 8.92 -5.91 2.00
CA ASP A 147 9.14 -7.29 2.44
C ASP A 147 10.63 -7.64 2.57
N ARG A 148 11.42 -7.33 1.55
CA ARG A 148 12.88 -7.57 1.60
C ARG A 148 13.56 -6.81 2.73
N TYR A 149 13.12 -5.59 2.98
CA TYR A 149 13.61 -4.81 4.11
C TYR A 149 13.27 -5.50 5.44
N ALA A 150 12.04 -5.97 5.60
CA ALA A 150 11.62 -6.71 6.79
C ALA A 150 12.49 -7.96 7.02
N TRP A 151 12.68 -8.78 6.00
CA TRP A 151 13.50 -10.01 6.10
C TRP A 151 14.96 -9.74 6.49
N ASN A 152 15.52 -8.59 6.11
CA ASN A 152 16.87 -8.19 6.49
C ASN A 152 16.93 -7.58 7.90
N SER A 153 15.82 -7.13 8.44
CA SER A 153 15.74 -6.37 9.70
C SER A 153 15.40 -7.21 10.92
N ILE A 154 14.88 -8.43 10.72
CA ILE A 154 14.44 -9.34 11.78
C ILE A 154 15.32 -10.59 11.86
N PRO A 155 15.46 -11.24 13.04
CA PRO A 155 16.19 -12.48 13.19
C PRO A 155 15.36 -13.66 12.62
N GLY A 156 15.62 -14.02 11.36
CA GLY A 156 14.93 -15.12 10.68
C GLY A 156 13.56 -14.74 10.13
N ILE A 157 13.06 -15.54 9.18
CA ILE A 157 11.80 -15.26 8.47
C ILE A 157 10.55 -15.89 9.12
N GLY A 158 10.72 -16.75 10.14
CA GLY A 158 9.58 -17.43 10.78
C GLY A 158 8.46 -16.49 11.21
N PRO A 159 8.77 -15.43 12.00
CA PRO A 159 7.76 -14.45 12.43
C PRO A 159 7.06 -13.72 11.28
N PHE A 160 7.78 -13.45 10.17
CA PHE A 160 7.15 -12.87 8.98
C PHE A 160 6.15 -13.84 8.35
N VAL A 161 6.54 -15.12 8.18
CA VAL A 161 5.65 -16.13 7.58
C VAL A 161 4.41 -16.37 8.43
N THR A 162 4.57 -16.49 9.74
CA THR A 162 3.43 -16.72 10.66
C THR A 162 2.52 -15.50 10.71
N SER A 163 3.07 -14.28 10.74
CA SER A 163 2.25 -13.06 10.70
C SER A 163 1.47 -12.92 9.40
N MET A 164 2.05 -13.26 8.24
CA MET A 164 1.35 -13.24 6.95
C MET A 164 0.17 -14.22 6.93
N ASN A 165 0.33 -15.41 7.49
CA ASN A 165 -0.77 -16.38 7.59
C ASN A 165 -1.90 -15.86 8.49
N LYS A 166 -1.58 -15.32 9.66
CA LYS A 166 -2.58 -14.74 10.57
C LYS A 166 -3.30 -13.53 9.95
N LEU A 167 -2.57 -12.64 9.25
CA LEU A 167 -3.15 -11.52 8.54
C LEU A 167 -4.12 -11.96 7.44
N ALA A 168 -3.79 -13.05 6.71
CA ALA A 168 -4.70 -13.61 5.71
C ALA A 168 -6.02 -14.05 6.33
N ASP A 169 -5.95 -14.82 7.42
CA ASP A 169 -7.13 -15.35 8.10
C ASP A 169 -7.96 -14.24 8.74
N GLN A 170 -7.32 -13.32 9.43
CA GLN A 170 -8.00 -12.25 10.15
C GLN A 170 -8.63 -11.20 9.22
N ASN A 171 -8.00 -10.92 8.09
CA ASN A 171 -8.50 -9.97 7.11
C ASN A 171 -9.35 -10.62 6.02
N LEU A 172 -9.65 -11.93 6.10
CA LEU A 172 -10.39 -12.70 5.10
C LEU A 172 -9.80 -12.53 3.70
N ALA A 173 -8.47 -12.46 3.60
CA ALA A 173 -7.79 -12.24 2.34
C ALA A 173 -7.66 -13.54 1.55
N GLU A 174 -7.95 -13.50 0.26
CA GLU A 174 -7.70 -14.62 -0.63
C GLU A 174 -6.19 -14.88 -0.73
N ARG A 175 -5.76 -16.08 -0.29
CA ARG A 175 -4.34 -16.43 -0.21
C ARG A 175 -3.67 -16.61 -1.57
N ALA A 176 -4.44 -17.07 -2.58
CA ALA A 176 -3.94 -17.35 -3.91
C ALA A 176 -4.99 -16.97 -4.98
N PRO A 177 -5.21 -15.68 -5.23
CA PRO A 177 -6.11 -15.21 -6.27
C PRO A 177 -5.66 -15.67 -7.65
N SER A 178 -6.58 -15.68 -8.62
CA SER A 178 -6.23 -15.98 -10.00
C SER A 178 -5.20 -14.95 -10.52
N ARG A 179 -4.35 -15.37 -11.48
CA ARG A 179 -3.30 -14.50 -12.04
C ARG A 179 -3.84 -13.18 -12.59
N PHE A 180 -5.01 -13.24 -13.25
CA PHE A 180 -5.66 -12.06 -13.81
C PHE A 180 -6.16 -11.11 -12.71
N VAL A 181 -6.85 -11.66 -11.70
CA VAL A 181 -7.38 -10.87 -10.57
C VAL A 181 -6.25 -10.19 -9.81
N GLU A 182 -5.16 -10.91 -9.52
CA GLU A 182 -3.99 -10.30 -8.87
C GLU A 182 -3.34 -9.21 -9.74
N TRP A 183 -3.15 -9.49 -11.03
CA TRP A 183 -2.52 -8.54 -11.94
C TRP A 183 -3.32 -7.25 -12.07
N PHE A 184 -4.63 -7.36 -12.22
CA PHE A 184 -5.49 -6.22 -12.51
C PHE A 184 -5.93 -5.49 -11.25
N PHE A 185 -6.43 -6.20 -10.23
CA PHE A 185 -7.14 -5.59 -9.10
C PHE A 185 -6.32 -5.48 -7.80
N HIS A 186 -5.25 -6.26 -7.62
CA HIS A 186 -4.56 -6.29 -6.33
C HIS A 186 -3.34 -5.36 -6.30
N SER A 187 -3.37 -4.44 -5.35
CA SER A 187 -2.23 -3.56 -5.03
C SER A 187 -1.11 -4.26 -4.25
N HIS A 188 -1.40 -5.41 -3.63
CA HIS A 188 -0.44 -6.23 -2.89
C HIS A 188 -0.23 -7.57 -3.61
N PRO A 189 0.99 -8.16 -3.57
CA PRO A 189 1.19 -9.53 -4.04
C PRO A 189 0.37 -10.50 -3.19
N ALA A 190 -0.07 -11.61 -3.81
CA ALA A 190 -0.74 -12.68 -3.10
C ALA A 190 0.10 -13.16 -1.89
N ILE A 191 -0.55 -13.44 -0.77
CA ILE A 191 0.14 -13.84 0.48
C ILE A 191 0.98 -15.10 0.26
N SER A 192 0.50 -16.06 -0.51
CA SER A 192 1.26 -17.25 -0.90
C SER A 192 2.58 -16.91 -1.60
N LYS A 193 2.58 -15.91 -2.48
CA LYS A 193 3.79 -15.45 -3.18
C LYS A 193 4.76 -14.73 -2.25
N ARG A 194 4.26 -13.92 -1.29
CA ARG A 194 5.09 -13.26 -0.28
C ARG A 194 5.80 -14.27 0.61
N ILE A 195 5.07 -15.29 1.08
CA ILE A 195 5.63 -16.39 1.89
C ILE A 195 6.68 -17.18 1.11
N SER A 196 6.36 -17.62 -0.11
CA SER A 196 7.31 -18.36 -0.95
C SER A 196 8.57 -17.54 -1.26
N ALA A 197 8.43 -16.25 -1.51
CA ALA A 197 9.56 -15.36 -1.74
C ALA A 197 10.45 -15.21 -0.50
N ALA A 198 9.86 -15.13 0.71
CA ALA A 198 10.61 -15.08 1.96
C ALA A 198 11.40 -16.38 2.20
N GLN A 199 10.76 -17.53 1.98
CA GLN A 199 11.41 -18.84 2.11
C GLN A 199 12.56 -19.02 1.12
N ALA A 200 12.35 -18.64 -0.15
CA ALA A 200 13.39 -18.68 -1.18
C ALA A 200 14.57 -17.73 -0.87
N TRP A 201 14.29 -16.58 -0.26
CA TRP A 201 15.33 -15.66 0.18
C TRP A 201 16.15 -16.22 1.35
N ALA A 202 15.50 -16.85 2.34
CA ALA A 202 16.18 -17.46 3.46
C ALA A 202 17.08 -18.63 3.03
N ALA A 203 16.61 -19.47 2.11
CA ALA A 203 17.39 -20.59 1.57
C ALA A 203 18.68 -20.17 0.83
N LYS A 204 18.75 -18.94 0.34
CA LYS A 204 19.95 -18.40 -0.33
C LYS A 204 20.98 -17.81 0.63
N LYS A 205 20.63 -17.62 1.91
CA LYS A 205 21.52 -17.06 2.93
C LYS A 205 22.23 -18.13 3.77
N VAL A 206 21.81 -19.37 3.65
CA VAL A 206 22.47 -20.55 4.20
C VAL A 206 23.53 -21.04 3.22
#